data_b848b93e7db2f87cf7b27cedc16106dd
#
_entry.id   b848b93e7db2f87cf7b27cedc16106dd
#
_cell.length_a   1.000
_cell.length_b   1.000
_cell.length_c   1.000
_cell.angle_alpha   90.00
_cell.angle_beta   90.00
_cell.angle_gamma   90.00
#
_symmetry.space_group_name_H-M   'P 1'
#
loop_
_entity.id
_entity.type
_entity.pdbx_description
1 polymer ?
#
loop_
_entity_poly.entity_id
_entity_poly.type
_entity_poly.pdbx_seq_one_letter_code
_entity_poly.pdbx_strand_id
1 'polypeptide(L)'
;ALAQSPVDLVVQDMNFDTDTTSGEEGEALFRDIRARHPDLPVILLTAWTHLESAVELVKAGAADYLAKPWDDRKLMVTVNNLLELSQTRQQLARRDAVERRRRATLDDYELRGFVDADPLTESALGLACQVARSELPVLITGPNGAGKEKLAEIVHANSNVRSGPFVALNCGALPADLIEAELFGADAGAYTGANRAREGKFEAADGGTLFLDEIGTLPLAGQ
;
A
#
# COMPACT_ATOMS: atom_id res chain seq x y z
N ALA A 1 26.00 -6.29 -23.34
CA ALA A 1 25.51 -7.39 -22.49
C ALA A 1 24.51 -6.88 -21.45
N LEU A 2 24.83 -5.88 -20.61
CA LEU A 2 23.94 -5.35 -19.56
C LEU A 2 22.58 -4.80 -20.09
N ALA A 3 22.54 -4.36 -21.35
CA ALA A 3 21.29 -3.87 -21.97
C ALA A 3 20.35 -4.97 -22.50
N GLN A 4 20.80 -6.22 -22.55
CA GLN A 4 20.07 -7.31 -23.22
C GLN A 4 19.57 -8.40 -22.27
N SER A 5 20.09 -8.45 -21.04
CA SER A 5 19.71 -9.45 -20.04
C SER A 5 19.75 -8.86 -18.64
N PRO A 6 18.85 -9.27 -17.75
CA PRO A 6 18.94 -8.89 -16.34
C PRO A 6 20.21 -9.48 -15.72
N VAL A 7 21.00 -8.64 -15.07
CA VAL A 7 22.24 -9.00 -14.38
C VAL A 7 22.11 -8.55 -12.93
N ASP A 8 22.33 -9.46 -12.00
CA ASP A 8 22.16 -9.20 -10.56
C ASP A 8 23.48 -8.81 -9.88
N LEU A 9 24.62 -9.12 -10.51
CA LEU A 9 25.96 -8.81 -10.00
C LEU A 9 26.97 -8.81 -11.15
N VAL A 10 27.98 -7.95 -11.09
CA VAL A 10 29.10 -7.92 -12.03
C VAL A 10 30.39 -8.25 -11.29
N VAL A 11 31.16 -9.17 -11.86
CA VAL A 11 32.57 -9.40 -11.48
C VAL A 11 33.41 -8.86 -12.62
N GLN A 12 34.18 -7.82 -12.36
CA GLN A 12 34.93 -7.07 -13.35
C GLN A 12 36.42 -7.19 -13.12
N ASP A 13 37.18 -7.60 -14.14
CA ASP A 13 38.60 -7.47 -14.15
C ASP A 13 39.03 -6.01 -14.39
N MET A 14 39.98 -5.51 -13.64
CA MET A 14 40.48 -4.14 -13.81
C MET A 14 41.53 -4.04 -14.93
N ASN A 15 42.16 -5.15 -15.34
CA ASN A 15 43.14 -5.18 -16.40
C ASN A 15 42.63 -5.99 -17.59
N PHE A 16 42.30 -5.33 -18.70
CA PHE A 16 41.83 -5.97 -19.93
C PHE A 16 42.97 -6.38 -20.88
N ASP A 17 44.09 -5.65 -20.85
CA ASP A 17 45.29 -5.97 -21.64
C ASP A 17 46.40 -6.54 -20.79
N THR A 18 47.11 -7.55 -21.33
CA THR A 18 48.22 -8.21 -20.69
C THR A 18 49.45 -7.30 -20.55
N ASP A 19 49.52 -6.23 -21.34
CA ASP A 19 50.68 -5.33 -21.42
C ASP A 19 50.50 -3.99 -20.67
N THR A 20 49.28 -3.68 -20.19
CA THR A 20 49.03 -2.45 -19.42
C THR A 20 48.64 -2.76 -17.97
N THR A 21 49.48 -2.33 -17.05
CA THR A 21 49.22 -2.45 -15.59
C THR A 21 48.54 -1.23 -15.01
N SER A 22 48.08 -0.27 -15.85
CA SER A 22 47.56 1.00 -15.37
C SER A 22 46.14 0.90 -14.77
N GLY A 23 45.30 -0.10 -15.18
CA GLY A 23 43.93 -0.26 -14.70
C GLY A 23 42.96 0.86 -15.09
N GLU A 24 43.40 1.84 -15.87
CA GLU A 24 42.56 3.01 -16.27
C GLU A 24 41.33 2.59 -17.06
N GLU A 25 41.45 1.58 -17.94
CA GLU A 25 40.31 1.06 -18.73
C GLU A 25 39.30 0.38 -17.85
N GLY A 26 39.74 -0.40 -16.86
CA GLY A 26 38.84 -1.04 -15.88
C GLY A 26 38.12 -0.01 -15.02
N GLU A 27 38.81 1.05 -14.61
CA GLU A 27 38.23 2.13 -13.85
C GLU A 27 37.19 2.92 -14.65
N ALA A 28 37.48 3.22 -15.91
CA ALA A 28 36.53 3.88 -16.81
C ALA A 28 35.25 3.04 -17.02
N LEU A 29 35.42 1.73 -17.25
CA LEU A 29 34.25 0.82 -17.38
C LEU A 29 33.46 0.73 -16.08
N PHE A 30 34.12 0.65 -14.92
CA PHE A 30 33.46 0.64 -13.63
C PHE A 30 32.64 1.92 -13.41
N ARG A 31 33.20 3.09 -13.69
CA ARG A 31 32.49 4.38 -13.59
C ARG A 31 31.28 4.44 -14.52
N ASP A 32 31.40 3.93 -15.75
CA ASP A 32 30.28 3.87 -16.71
C ASP A 32 29.16 2.93 -16.21
N ILE A 33 29.50 1.76 -15.67
CA ILE A 33 28.53 0.86 -15.05
C ILE A 33 27.83 1.53 -13.88
N ARG A 34 28.55 2.19 -12.99
CA ARG A 34 27.97 2.88 -11.82
C ARG A 34 27.06 4.04 -12.22
N ALA A 35 27.41 4.80 -13.25
CA ALA A 35 26.58 5.90 -13.74
C ALA A 35 25.26 5.42 -14.31
N ARG A 36 25.23 4.28 -15.01
CA ARG A 36 24.02 3.73 -15.66
C ARG A 36 23.22 2.81 -14.75
N HIS A 37 23.89 2.11 -13.84
CA HIS A 37 23.31 1.09 -12.95
C HIS A 37 23.80 1.29 -11.51
N PRO A 38 23.30 2.34 -10.82
CA PRO A 38 23.78 2.72 -9.49
C PRO A 38 23.56 1.65 -8.41
N ASP A 39 22.57 0.79 -8.57
CA ASP A 39 22.22 -0.26 -7.59
C ASP A 39 22.84 -1.63 -7.89
N LEU A 40 23.47 -1.79 -9.07
CA LEU A 40 24.06 -3.06 -9.48
C LEU A 40 25.38 -3.28 -8.71
N PRO A 41 25.51 -4.35 -7.90
CA PRO A 41 26.76 -4.63 -7.20
C PRO A 41 27.86 -5.02 -8.18
N VAL A 42 29.04 -4.41 -8.01
CA VAL A 42 30.22 -4.68 -8.83
C VAL A 42 31.37 -5.11 -7.90
N ILE A 43 31.90 -6.31 -8.13
CA ILE A 43 33.13 -6.82 -7.50
C ILE A 43 34.28 -6.57 -8.47
N LEU A 44 35.34 -5.94 -8.01
CA LEU A 44 36.52 -5.66 -8.81
C LEU A 44 37.63 -6.69 -8.56
N LEU A 45 38.16 -7.28 -9.62
CA LEU A 45 39.35 -8.15 -9.57
C LEU A 45 40.55 -7.33 -9.96
N THR A 46 41.53 -7.21 -9.06
CA THR A 46 42.73 -6.37 -9.28
C THR A 46 44.04 -7.11 -8.98
N ALA A 47 45.06 -6.85 -9.77
CA ALA A 47 46.43 -7.26 -9.46
C ALA A 47 47.12 -6.29 -8.48
N TRP A 48 46.46 -5.17 -8.11
CA TRP A 48 47.04 -4.14 -7.29
C TRP A 48 47.06 -4.53 -5.80
N THR A 49 48.20 -4.40 -5.20
CA THR A 49 48.44 -4.69 -3.78
C THR A 49 48.34 -3.45 -2.89
N HIS A 50 48.03 -2.27 -3.47
CA HIS A 50 48.03 -1.01 -2.73
C HIS A 50 46.66 -0.75 -2.11
N LEU A 51 46.64 -0.71 -0.79
CA LEU A 51 45.43 -0.49 0.03
C LEU A 51 44.72 0.83 -0.31
N GLU A 52 45.46 1.87 -0.68
CA GLU A 52 44.89 3.20 -1.01
C GLU A 52 43.99 3.17 -2.23
N SER A 53 44.42 2.50 -3.30
CA SER A 53 43.61 2.36 -4.53
C SER A 53 42.32 1.56 -4.29
N ALA A 54 42.40 0.52 -3.46
CA ALA A 54 41.24 -0.27 -3.09
C ALA A 54 40.19 0.56 -2.30
N VAL A 55 40.63 1.40 -1.38
CA VAL A 55 39.75 2.29 -0.60
C VAL A 55 39.05 3.31 -1.50
N GLU A 56 39.75 3.85 -2.51
CA GLU A 56 39.16 4.79 -3.46
C GLU A 56 38.12 4.13 -4.34
N LEU A 57 38.30 2.91 -4.80
CA LEU A 57 37.33 2.16 -5.57
C LEU A 57 36.05 1.82 -4.76
N VAL A 58 36.20 1.48 -3.48
CA VAL A 58 35.06 1.26 -2.59
C VAL A 58 34.29 2.58 -2.35
N LYS A 59 35.02 3.70 -2.14
CA LYS A 59 34.39 5.04 -2.05
C LYS A 59 33.67 5.43 -3.34
N ALA A 60 34.18 5.00 -4.48
CA ALA A 60 33.56 5.21 -5.79
C ALA A 60 32.34 4.29 -6.03
N GLY A 61 32.02 3.40 -5.07
CA GLY A 61 30.82 2.57 -5.08
C GLY A 61 31.03 1.11 -5.49
N ALA A 62 32.26 0.60 -5.53
CA ALA A 62 32.49 -0.84 -5.67
C ALA A 62 31.90 -1.58 -4.45
N ALA A 63 31.21 -2.70 -4.70
CA ALA A 63 30.65 -3.49 -3.63
C ALA A 63 31.71 -4.26 -2.84
N ASP A 64 32.74 -4.73 -3.53
CA ASP A 64 33.94 -5.34 -2.94
C ASP A 64 35.08 -5.34 -3.97
N TYR A 65 36.29 -5.67 -3.51
CA TYR A 65 37.43 -5.93 -4.37
C TYR A 65 38.17 -7.18 -3.93
N LEU A 66 38.79 -7.88 -4.88
CA LEU A 66 39.57 -9.08 -4.66
C LEU A 66 40.93 -8.99 -5.39
N ALA A 67 42.00 -9.24 -4.65
CA ALA A 67 43.34 -9.28 -5.22
C ALA A 67 43.55 -10.60 -5.99
N LYS A 68 44.26 -10.53 -7.10
CA LYS A 68 44.74 -11.71 -7.85
C LYS A 68 46.06 -12.25 -7.24
N PRO A 69 46.21 -13.57 -7.07
CA PRO A 69 45.17 -14.60 -7.23
C PRO A 69 44.16 -14.56 -6.10
N TRP A 70 42.87 -14.71 -6.42
CA TRP A 70 41.78 -14.69 -5.42
C TRP A 70 41.55 -16.07 -4.79
N ASP A 71 40.95 -16.07 -3.63
CA ASP A 71 40.40 -17.25 -2.96
C ASP A 71 38.95 -17.48 -3.44
N ASP A 72 38.69 -18.61 -4.10
CA ASP A 72 37.36 -18.98 -4.62
C ASP A 72 36.31 -19.00 -3.52
N ARG A 73 36.68 -19.45 -2.31
CA ARG A 73 35.76 -19.48 -1.18
C ARG A 73 35.34 -18.07 -0.76
N LYS A 74 36.31 -17.16 -0.68
CA LYS A 74 36.05 -15.75 -0.36
C LYS A 74 35.17 -15.10 -1.44
N LEU A 75 35.48 -15.31 -2.71
CA LEU A 75 34.68 -14.81 -3.83
C LEU A 75 33.23 -15.29 -3.74
N MET A 76 33.00 -16.59 -3.52
CA MET A 76 31.67 -17.16 -3.43
C MET A 76 30.88 -16.61 -2.25
N VAL A 77 31.50 -16.42 -1.10
CA VAL A 77 30.85 -15.82 0.06
C VAL A 77 30.44 -14.37 -0.24
N THR A 78 31.33 -13.58 -0.83
CA THR A 78 31.04 -12.20 -1.21
C THR A 78 29.89 -12.14 -2.23
N VAL A 79 29.93 -12.97 -3.27
CA VAL A 79 28.87 -13.03 -4.29
C VAL A 79 27.52 -13.36 -3.65
N ASN A 80 27.44 -14.40 -2.82
CA ASN A 80 26.21 -14.81 -2.18
C ASN A 80 25.62 -13.69 -1.27
N ASN A 81 26.45 -13.07 -0.46
CA ASN A 81 26.02 -11.96 0.42
C ASN A 81 25.49 -10.77 -0.38
N LEU A 82 26.16 -10.39 -1.47
CA LEU A 82 25.74 -9.28 -2.32
C LEU A 82 24.45 -9.57 -3.08
N LEU A 83 24.26 -10.81 -3.55
CA LEU A 83 23.02 -11.23 -4.19
C LEU A 83 21.84 -11.21 -3.21
N GLU A 84 22.02 -11.73 -1.99
CA GLU A 84 21.00 -11.70 -0.95
C GLU A 84 20.62 -10.26 -0.57
N LEU A 85 21.62 -9.40 -0.39
CA LEU A 85 21.39 -7.98 -0.11
C LEU A 85 20.65 -7.27 -1.25
N SER A 86 21.01 -7.55 -2.51
CA SER A 86 20.36 -7.00 -3.69
C SER A 86 18.90 -7.45 -3.78
N GLN A 87 18.62 -8.75 -3.58
CA GLN A 87 17.26 -9.29 -3.59
C GLN A 87 16.39 -8.66 -2.49
N THR A 88 16.94 -8.49 -1.29
CA THR A 88 16.23 -7.86 -0.16
C THR A 88 15.89 -6.40 -0.48
N ARG A 89 16.82 -5.64 -1.05
CA ARG A 89 16.58 -4.25 -1.47
C ARG A 89 15.51 -4.16 -2.57
N GLN A 90 15.55 -5.05 -3.55
CA GLN A 90 14.54 -5.09 -4.62
C GLN A 90 13.15 -5.42 -4.08
N GLN A 91 13.05 -6.35 -3.12
CA GLN A 91 11.78 -6.69 -2.48
C GLN A 91 11.19 -5.50 -1.70
N LEU A 92 12.03 -4.79 -0.92
CA LEU A 92 11.62 -3.57 -0.22
C LEU A 92 11.15 -2.50 -1.20
N ALA A 93 11.94 -2.20 -2.24
CA ALA A 93 11.56 -1.21 -3.25
C ALA A 93 10.24 -1.54 -3.97
N ARG A 94 9.99 -2.82 -4.24
CA ARG A 94 8.70 -3.27 -4.82
C ARG A 94 7.54 -3.06 -3.85
N ARG A 95 7.71 -3.38 -2.56
CA ARG A 95 6.71 -3.13 -1.52
C ARG A 95 6.40 -1.64 -1.40
N ASP A 96 7.43 -0.81 -1.30
CA ASP A 96 7.28 0.66 -1.22
C ASP A 96 6.61 1.26 -2.46
N ALA A 97 6.88 0.71 -3.64
CA ALA A 97 6.23 1.16 -4.88
C ALA A 97 4.74 0.79 -4.92
N VAL A 98 4.37 -0.41 -4.44
CA VAL A 98 2.97 -0.84 -4.31
C VAL A 98 2.24 0.04 -3.30
N GLU A 99 2.87 0.29 -2.15
CA GLU A 99 2.32 1.14 -1.08
C GLU A 99 2.09 2.58 -1.57
N ARG A 100 3.08 3.17 -2.25
CA ARG A 100 2.93 4.51 -2.86
C ARG A 100 1.81 4.59 -3.89
N ARG A 101 1.65 3.56 -4.73
CA ARG A 101 0.54 3.49 -5.69
C ARG A 101 -0.81 3.40 -5.01
N ARG A 102 -0.92 2.63 -3.93
CA ARG A 102 -2.15 2.52 -3.13
C ARG A 102 -2.53 3.87 -2.51
N ARG A 103 -1.59 4.55 -1.85
CA ARG A 103 -1.83 5.88 -1.26
C ARG A 103 -2.24 6.89 -2.30
N ALA A 104 -1.55 6.95 -3.44
CA ALA A 104 -1.91 7.84 -4.54
C ALA A 104 -3.33 7.62 -5.09
N THR A 105 -3.87 6.39 -4.97
CA THR A 105 -5.27 6.12 -5.36
C THR A 105 -6.28 6.66 -4.35
N LEU A 106 -5.88 6.92 -3.11
CA LEU A 106 -6.76 7.47 -2.06
C LEU A 106 -6.72 9.00 -2.00
N ASP A 107 -5.71 9.64 -2.57
CA ASP A 107 -5.56 11.10 -2.59
C ASP A 107 -6.72 11.82 -3.30
N ASP A 108 -7.42 11.15 -4.22
CA ASP A 108 -8.57 11.68 -4.95
C ASP A 108 -9.90 11.56 -4.17
N TYR A 109 -9.87 10.98 -2.97
CA TYR A 109 -11.07 10.72 -2.19
C TYR A 109 -11.12 11.52 -0.90
N GLU A 110 -12.34 11.90 -0.48
CA GLU A 110 -12.60 12.56 0.79
C GLU A 110 -12.60 11.54 1.93
N LEU A 111 -11.52 11.47 2.70
CA LEU A 111 -11.34 10.49 3.77
C LEU A 111 -11.83 10.98 5.15
N ARG A 112 -12.35 12.21 5.23
CA ARG A 112 -12.90 12.77 6.48
C ARG A 112 -11.98 12.67 7.70
N GLY A 113 -10.66 12.80 7.48
CA GLY A 113 -9.65 12.70 8.52
C GLY A 113 -9.44 11.27 9.04
N PHE A 114 -9.87 10.25 8.31
CA PHE A 114 -9.56 8.86 8.63
C PHE A 114 -8.06 8.63 8.52
N VAL A 115 -7.47 8.11 9.59
CA VAL A 115 -6.05 7.75 9.63
C VAL A 115 -5.96 6.24 9.76
N ASP A 116 -5.34 5.61 8.79
CA ASP A 116 -5.05 4.18 8.82
C ASP A 116 -3.54 3.96 9.00
N ALA A 117 -3.21 2.90 9.71
CA ALA A 117 -1.83 2.43 9.89
C ALA A 117 -1.71 0.93 9.58
N ASP A 118 -2.83 0.28 9.22
CA ASP A 118 -2.90 -1.15 8.96
C ASP A 118 -3.26 -1.43 7.49
N PRO A 119 -2.49 -2.29 6.79
CA PRO A 119 -2.72 -2.61 5.38
C PRO A 119 -4.10 -3.22 5.06
N LEU A 120 -4.74 -3.91 6.02
CA LEU A 120 -6.07 -4.47 5.84
C LEU A 120 -7.13 -3.36 5.86
N THR A 121 -6.99 -2.42 6.79
CA THR A 121 -7.85 -1.24 6.90
C THR A 121 -7.71 -0.37 5.66
N GLU A 122 -6.50 -0.14 5.17
CA GLU A 122 -6.25 0.59 3.92
C GLU A 122 -6.91 -0.10 2.71
N SER A 123 -6.85 -1.44 2.64
CA SER A 123 -7.51 -2.19 1.58
C SER A 123 -9.03 -2.06 1.63
N ALA A 124 -9.62 -2.11 2.83
CA ALA A 124 -11.06 -1.90 3.02
C ALA A 124 -11.49 -0.48 2.64
N LEU A 125 -10.68 0.52 3.00
CA LEU A 125 -10.88 1.91 2.63
C LEU A 125 -10.84 2.12 1.11
N GLY A 126 -9.85 1.54 0.43
CA GLY A 126 -9.75 1.58 -1.02
C GLY A 126 -10.96 0.97 -1.72
N LEU A 127 -11.45 -0.17 -1.22
CA LEU A 127 -12.67 -0.80 -1.73
C LEU A 127 -13.91 0.08 -1.48
N ALA A 128 -14.05 0.66 -0.29
CA ALA A 128 -15.14 1.57 0.06
C ALA A 128 -15.17 2.78 -0.88
N CYS A 129 -14.03 3.39 -1.17
CA CYS A 129 -13.92 4.50 -2.11
C CYS A 129 -14.32 4.10 -3.55
N GLN A 130 -13.95 2.89 -3.98
CA GLN A 130 -14.33 2.38 -5.31
C GLN A 130 -15.83 2.13 -5.44
N VAL A 131 -16.46 1.50 -4.44
CA VAL A 131 -17.91 1.20 -4.48
C VAL A 131 -18.77 2.42 -4.23
N ALA A 132 -18.25 3.49 -3.64
CA ALA A 132 -18.97 4.72 -3.33
C ALA A 132 -19.68 5.34 -4.54
N ARG A 133 -19.13 5.16 -5.75
CA ARG A 133 -19.72 5.68 -7.01
C ARG A 133 -20.77 4.75 -7.63
N SER A 134 -21.00 3.58 -7.03
CA SER A 134 -22.03 2.65 -7.48
C SER A 134 -23.33 2.86 -6.70
N GLU A 135 -24.46 2.41 -7.27
CA GLU A 135 -25.77 2.41 -6.60
C GLU A 135 -26.05 1.09 -5.86
N LEU A 136 -25.01 0.27 -5.67
CA LEU A 136 -25.15 -1.02 -5.01
C LEU A 136 -25.19 -0.86 -3.49
N PRO A 137 -26.01 -1.66 -2.80
CA PRO A 137 -25.95 -1.72 -1.35
C PRO A 137 -24.61 -2.25 -0.88
N VAL A 138 -24.05 -1.62 0.15
CA VAL A 138 -22.73 -1.94 0.70
C VAL A 138 -22.89 -2.56 2.08
N LEU A 139 -22.37 -3.77 2.27
CA LEU A 139 -22.29 -4.42 3.58
C LEU A 139 -20.90 -4.22 4.18
N ILE A 140 -20.86 -3.58 5.36
CA ILE A 140 -19.63 -3.36 6.12
C ILE A 140 -19.60 -4.34 7.31
N THR A 141 -18.63 -5.23 7.35
CA THR A 141 -18.46 -6.21 8.42
C THR A 141 -17.20 -5.93 9.22
N GLY A 142 -17.25 -6.18 10.52
CA GLY A 142 -16.11 -6.01 11.41
C GLY A 142 -16.50 -6.01 12.89
N PRO A 143 -15.52 -6.13 13.80
CA PRO A 143 -15.79 -6.10 15.25
C PRO A 143 -16.35 -4.76 15.71
N ASN A 144 -16.90 -4.74 16.92
CA ASN A 144 -17.38 -3.50 17.52
C ASN A 144 -16.19 -2.53 17.74
N GLY A 145 -16.42 -1.24 17.45
CA GLY A 145 -15.38 -0.23 17.52
C GLY A 145 -14.40 -0.21 16.34
N ALA A 146 -14.57 -1.04 15.32
CA ALA A 146 -13.69 -1.06 14.12
C ALA A 146 -13.84 0.14 13.17
N GLY A 147 -14.73 1.11 13.50
CA GLY A 147 -14.93 2.30 12.66
C GLY A 147 -15.87 2.09 11.47
N LYS A 148 -16.80 1.13 11.54
CA LYS A 148 -17.77 0.85 10.47
C LYS A 148 -18.58 2.08 10.05
N GLU A 149 -19.06 2.87 11.01
CA GLU A 149 -19.79 4.12 10.76
C GLU A 149 -18.91 5.13 10.01
N LYS A 150 -17.64 5.25 10.43
CA LYS A 150 -16.71 6.15 9.74
C LYS A 150 -16.44 5.76 8.30
N LEU A 151 -16.38 4.44 8.03
CA LEU A 151 -16.25 3.93 6.68
C LEU A 151 -17.51 4.22 5.85
N ALA A 152 -18.71 4.10 6.43
CA ALA A 152 -19.97 4.47 5.79
C ALA A 152 -20.04 5.97 5.46
N GLU A 153 -19.57 6.85 6.36
CA GLU A 153 -19.44 8.28 6.08
C GLU A 153 -18.51 8.58 4.90
N ILE A 154 -17.39 7.84 4.78
CA ILE A 154 -16.46 7.97 3.66
C ILE A 154 -17.10 7.52 2.36
N VAL A 155 -17.84 6.40 2.36
CA VAL A 155 -18.63 5.95 1.20
C VAL A 155 -19.60 7.03 0.77
N HIS A 156 -20.39 7.59 1.70
CA HIS A 156 -21.30 8.68 1.40
C HIS A 156 -20.60 9.91 0.82
N ALA A 157 -19.51 10.37 1.44
CA ALA A 157 -18.77 11.56 1.02
C ALA A 157 -18.21 11.46 -0.41
N ASN A 158 -17.96 10.22 -0.88
CA ASN A 158 -17.43 9.95 -2.22
C ASN A 158 -18.50 9.43 -3.21
N SER A 159 -19.76 9.35 -2.79
CA SER A 159 -20.87 8.86 -3.60
C SER A 159 -21.44 9.93 -4.53
N ASN A 160 -22.28 9.50 -5.46
CA ASN A 160 -23.05 10.40 -6.33
C ASN A 160 -24.10 11.21 -5.55
N VAL A 161 -24.47 10.75 -4.35
CA VAL A 161 -25.47 11.39 -3.46
C VAL A 161 -24.84 12.10 -2.26
N ARG A 162 -23.54 12.44 -2.34
CA ARG A 162 -22.76 13.09 -1.27
C ARG A 162 -23.31 14.44 -0.80
N SER A 163 -24.13 15.11 -1.61
CA SER A 163 -24.80 16.36 -1.25
C SER A 163 -26.15 16.14 -0.55
N GLY A 164 -26.66 14.92 -0.53
CA GLY A 164 -27.86 14.52 0.16
C GLY A 164 -27.60 14.23 1.65
N PRO A 165 -28.66 13.82 2.37
CA PRO A 165 -28.54 13.50 3.78
C PRO A 165 -27.75 12.20 4.02
N PHE A 166 -26.97 12.16 5.12
CA PHE A 166 -26.45 10.93 5.69
C PHE A 166 -27.24 10.61 6.96
N VAL A 167 -28.05 9.58 6.92
CA VAL A 167 -28.90 9.17 8.04
C VAL A 167 -28.39 7.88 8.63
N ALA A 168 -27.97 7.90 9.89
CA ALA A 168 -27.52 6.71 10.61
C ALA A 168 -28.60 6.23 11.59
N LEU A 169 -28.81 4.93 11.65
CA LEU A 169 -29.71 4.26 12.59
C LEU A 169 -29.02 3.03 13.19
N ASN A 170 -28.88 2.99 14.51
CA ASN A 170 -28.44 1.79 15.20
C ASN A 170 -29.67 0.90 15.50
N CYS A 171 -29.76 -0.23 14.79
CA CYS A 171 -30.87 -1.17 14.92
C CYS A 171 -30.86 -1.92 16.26
N GLY A 172 -29.69 -2.09 16.89
CA GLY A 172 -29.57 -2.76 18.17
C GLY A 172 -30.01 -1.91 19.37
N ALA A 173 -30.08 -0.59 19.18
CA ALA A 173 -30.49 0.35 20.24
C ALA A 173 -32.00 0.53 20.35
N LEU A 174 -32.79 0.00 19.38
CA LEU A 174 -34.21 0.21 19.32
C LEU A 174 -35.01 -1.01 19.85
N PRO A 175 -36.09 -0.79 20.60
CA PRO A 175 -37.05 -1.84 20.90
C PRO A 175 -37.64 -2.41 19.61
N ALA A 176 -37.88 -3.72 19.57
CA ALA A 176 -38.36 -4.40 18.37
C ALA A 176 -39.71 -3.86 17.82
N ASP A 177 -40.56 -3.40 18.71
CA ASP A 177 -41.86 -2.80 18.41
C ASP A 177 -41.79 -1.37 17.83
N LEU A 178 -40.65 -0.71 17.95
CA LEU A 178 -40.44 0.65 17.41
C LEU A 178 -39.64 0.67 16.11
N ILE A 179 -39.01 -0.42 15.74
CA ILE A 179 -38.13 -0.47 14.55
C ILE A 179 -38.87 -0.11 13.28
N GLU A 180 -40.06 -0.66 13.09
CA GLU A 180 -40.90 -0.40 11.90
C GLU A 180 -41.29 1.07 11.81
N ALA A 181 -41.74 1.66 12.92
CA ALA A 181 -42.08 3.06 13.01
C ALA A 181 -40.91 4.00 12.80
N GLU A 182 -39.70 3.63 13.26
CA GLU A 182 -38.47 4.40 13.01
C GLU A 182 -38.02 4.29 11.56
N LEU A 183 -38.08 3.10 10.96
CA LEU A 183 -37.64 2.90 9.57
C LEU A 183 -38.59 3.53 8.55
N PHE A 184 -39.90 3.28 8.69
CA PHE A 184 -40.90 3.64 7.68
C PHE A 184 -41.80 4.81 8.08
N GLY A 185 -41.66 5.30 9.32
CA GLY A 185 -42.51 6.33 9.85
C GLY A 185 -43.83 5.79 10.44
N ALA A 186 -44.60 6.66 11.03
CA ALA A 186 -45.93 6.32 11.59
C ALA A 186 -46.91 7.48 11.42
N ASP A 187 -48.15 7.15 11.07
CA ASP A 187 -49.23 8.11 11.07
C ASP A 187 -49.67 8.49 12.50
N ALA A 188 -50.29 9.66 12.64
CA ALA A 188 -50.84 10.08 13.91
C ALA A 188 -51.90 9.07 14.35
N GLY A 189 -51.73 8.50 15.57
CA GLY A 189 -52.64 7.49 16.11
C GLY A 189 -52.29 6.04 15.79
N ALA A 190 -51.19 5.76 15.12
CA ALA A 190 -50.80 4.40 14.73
C ALA A 190 -50.47 3.49 15.94
N TYR A 191 -50.03 4.08 17.07
CA TYR A 191 -49.81 3.37 18.34
C TYR A 191 -50.04 4.28 19.55
N THR A 192 -50.16 3.70 20.74
CA THR A 192 -50.37 4.44 22.00
C THR A 192 -49.19 5.38 22.27
N GLY A 193 -49.40 6.71 22.04
CA GLY A 193 -48.39 7.74 22.19
C GLY A 193 -47.98 8.43 20.89
N ALA A 194 -48.47 7.98 19.74
CA ALA A 194 -48.25 8.62 18.42
C ALA A 194 -49.16 9.85 18.25
N ASN A 195 -48.86 10.94 18.94
CA ASN A 195 -49.65 12.16 18.90
C ASN A 195 -49.51 12.97 17.58
N ARG A 196 -48.50 12.65 16.75
CA ARG A 196 -48.22 13.29 15.45
C ARG A 196 -47.66 12.28 14.49
N ALA A 197 -47.88 12.48 13.19
CA ALA A 197 -47.20 11.74 12.16
C ALA A 197 -45.66 11.96 12.28
N ARG A 198 -44.88 10.91 12.08
CA ARG A 198 -43.44 10.92 12.16
C ARG A 198 -42.87 10.36 10.88
N GLU A 199 -41.97 11.12 10.28
CA GLU A 199 -41.17 10.74 9.10
C GLU A 199 -40.26 9.55 9.41
N GLY A 200 -40.21 8.58 8.52
CA GLY A 200 -39.29 7.43 8.65
C GLY A 200 -37.90 7.74 8.21
N LYS A 201 -36.94 6.90 8.66
CA LYS A 201 -35.51 7.05 8.29
C LYS A 201 -35.28 6.82 6.79
N PHE A 202 -36.07 5.98 6.13
CA PHE A 202 -36.00 5.80 4.69
C PHE A 202 -36.38 7.08 3.95
N GLU A 203 -37.44 7.73 4.35
CA GLU A 203 -37.89 9.00 3.78
C GLU A 203 -36.89 10.12 4.07
N ALA A 204 -36.39 10.22 5.31
CA ALA A 204 -35.40 11.18 5.72
C ALA A 204 -34.07 11.02 4.98
N ALA A 205 -33.76 9.82 4.45
CA ALA A 205 -32.56 9.52 3.69
C ALA A 205 -32.71 9.66 2.18
N ASP A 206 -33.89 10.09 1.71
CA ASP A 206 -34.17 10.19 0.28
C ASP A 206 -33.17 11.13 -0.41
N GLY A 207 -32.66 10.69 -1.56
CA GLY A 207 -31.58 11.40 -2.27
C GLY A 207 -30.22 11.40 -1.56
N GLY A 208 -30.07 10.57 -0.52
CA GLY A 208 -28.87 10.47 0.30
C GLY A 208 -28.42 9.04 0.59
N THR A 209 -27.98 8.80 1.81
CA THR A 209 -27.49 7.49 2.27
C THR A 209 -28.12 7.13 3.62
N LEU A 210 -28.71 5.94 3.70
CA LEU A 210 -29.14 5.34 4.95
C LEU A 210 -28.08 4.32 5.42
N PHE A 211 -27.52 4.54 6.61
CA PHE A 211 -26.62 3.61 7.26
C PHE A 211 -27.34 2.90 8.41
N LEU A 212 -27.44 1.58 8.29
CA LEU A 212 -28.04 0.72 9.32
C LEU A 212 -26.94 0.00 10.07
N ASP A 213 -26.63 0.45 11.29
CA ASP A 213 -25.67 -0.23 12.15
C ASP A 213 -26.34 -1.39 12.89
N GLU A 214 -25.54 -2.43 13.17
CA GLU A 214 -26.01 -3.64 13.86
C GLU A 214 -27.23 -4.31 13.20
N ILE A 215 -27.29 -4.29 11.88
CA ILE A 215 -28.44 -4.82 11.11
C ILE A 215 -28.76 -6.29 11.44
N GLY A 216 -27.79 -7.08 11.91
CA GLY A 216 -27.99 -8.45 12.34
C GLY A 216 -28.84 -8.61 13.60
N THR A 217 -29.11 -7.52 14.34
CA THR A 217 -29.98 -7.53 15.53
C THR A 217 -31.45 -7.31 15.19
N LEU A 218 -31.76 -6.97 13.92
CA LEU A 218 -33.15 -6.82 13.47
C LEU A 218 -33.93 -8.12 13.68
N PRO A 219 -35.11 -8.06 14.29
CA PRO A 219 -36.01 -9.21 14.36
C PRO A 219 -36.49 -9.60 12.94
N LEU A 220 -36.85 -10.87 12.75
CA LEU A 220 -37.28 -11.42 11.46
C LEU A 220 -38.39 -10.59 10.80
N ALA A 221 -39.28 -9.96 11.60
CA ALA A 221 -40.34 -9.10 11.10
C ALA A 221 -39.81 -7.77 10.50
N GLY A 222 -38.61 -7.33 10.89
CA GLY A 222 -37.96 -6.12 10.38
C GLY A 222 -36.98 -6.40 9.24
N GLN A 223 -36.64 -7.66 8.97
CA GLN A 223 -35.78 -8.09 7.86
C GLN A 223 -36.60 -8.25 6.57
#